data_efe0c4c4f3968d9d0e2d15a174e834e9
#
_entry.id   efe0c4c4f3968d9d0e2d15a174e834e9
#
_cell.length_a   1.000
_cell.length_b   1.000
_cell.length_c   1.000
_cell.angle_alpha   90.00
_cell.angle_beta   90.00
_cell.angle_gamma   90.00
#
_symmetry.space_group_name_H-M   'P 1'
#
loop_
_entity.id
_entity.type
_entity.pdbx_description
1 polymer ?
#
loop_
_entity_poly.entity_id
_entity_poly.type
_entity_poly.pdbx_seq_one_letter_code
_entity_poly.pdbx_strand_id
1 'polypeptide(L)'
;MNICIVSTFEGTTNDYMEMFNATKEKAQDFITDYNLGIVREGKVILTMNITDLNKMQEVMSSDEMKAWDERFNCIDEIYSLDKMN
;
A
#
# COMPACT_ATOMS: atom_id res chain seq x y z
N MET A 1 3.05 -11.45 8.24
CA MET A 1 2.77 -10.58 7.08
C MET A 1 2.88 -11.38 5.80
N ASN A 2 1.92 -11.25 4.92
CA ASN A 2 1.94 -12.05 3.67
C ASN A 2 2.13 -11.20 2.40
N ILE A 3 2.10 -9.88 2.52
CA ILE A 3 2.29 -8.98 1.37
C ILE A 3 3.27 -7.86 1.75
N CYS A 4 4.16 -7.53 0.81
CA CYS A 4 5.06 -6.38 0.90
C CYS A 4 4.88 -5.50 -0.33
N ILE A 5 4.69 -4.21 -0.13
CA ILE A 5 4.59 -3.24 -1.21
C ILE A 5 5.71 -2.21 -1.03
N VAL A 6 6.53 -2.06 -2.06
CA VAL A 6 7.54 -1.01 -2.12
C VAL A 6 7.02 0.05 -3.09
N SER A 7 6.70 1.22 -2.56
CA SER A 7 6.15 2.33 -3.35
C SER A 7 7.19 3.42 -3.55
N THR A 8 7.39 3.82 -4.80
CA THR A 8 8.24 4.96 -5.17
C THR A 8 7.36 5.98 -5.90
N PHE A 9 7.39 7.23 -5.46
CA PHE A 9 6.48 8.26 -5.97
C PHE A 9 7.11 9.64 -5.90
N GLU A 10 6.55 10.58 -6.65
CA GLU A 10 6.96 11.99 -6.68
C GLU A 10 6.06 12.82 -5.76
N GLY A 11 6.26 12.70 -4.45
CA GLY A 11 5.44 13.37 -3.46
C GLY A 11 6.10 13.35 -2.09
N THR A 12 5.39 13.85 -1.10
CA THR A 12 5.86 13.91 0.28
C THR A 12 5.35 12.72 1.10
N THR A 13 5.94 12.51 2.26
CA THR A 13 5.44 11.53 3.23
C THR A 13 3.99 11.83 3.62
N ASN A 14 3.63 13.11 3.78
CA ASN A 14 2.25 13.49 4.09
C ASN A 14 1.27 13.11 2.98
N ASP A 15 1.66 13.28 1.71
CA ASP A 15 0.83 12.88 0.57
C ASP A 15 0.53 11.38 0.63
N TYR A 16 1.55 10.57 0.92
CA TYR A 16 1.37 9.13 1.07
C TYR A 16 0.47 8.79 2.28
N MET A 17 0.68 9.44 3.41
CA MET A 17 -0.08 9.15 4.63
C MET A 17 -1.56 9.48 4.48
N GLU A 18 -1.91 10.53 3.77
CA GLU A 18 -3.31 10.84 3.48
C GLU A 18 -3.98 9.73 2.68
N MET A 19 -3.31 9.27 1.62
CA MET A 19 -3.79 8.15 0.82
C MET A 19 -3.86 6.86 1.63
N PHE A 20 -2.81 6.57 2.38
CA PHE A 20 -2.73 5.35 3.20
C PHE A 20 -3.85 5.28 4.23
N ASN A 21 -4.12 6.37 4.94
CA ASN A 21 -5.18 6.41 5.94
C ASN A 21 -6.56 6.20 5.33
N ALA A 22 -6.83 6.80 4.18
CA ALA A 22 -8.09 6.59 3.46
C ALA A 22 -8.22 5.14 2.98
N THR A 23 -7.16 4.56 2.46
CA THR A 23 -7.14 3.16 2.02
C THR A 23 -7.34 2.21 3.19
N LYS A 24 -6.71 2.49 4.32
CA LYS A 24 -6.82 1.67 5.52
C LYS A 24 -8.25 1.59 6.03
N GLU A 25 -8.99 2.69 5.98
CA GLU A 25 -10.41 2.68 6.35
C GLU A 25 -11.23 1.76 5.45
N LYS A 26 -10.97 1.78 4.15
CA LYS A 26 -11.68 0.92 3.19
C LYS A 26 -11.31 -0.54 3.33
N ALA A 27 -10.10 -0.82 3.79
CA ALA A 27 -9.54 -2.17 3.83
C ALA A 27 -9.54 -2.78 5.23
N GLN A 28 -10.13 -2.14 6.23
CA GLN A 28 -10.06 -2.57 7.64
C GLN A 28 -10.60 -3.98 7.88
N ASP A 29 -11.51 -4.47 7.04
CA ASP A 29 -12.10 -5.80 7.19
C ASP A 29 -11.15 -6.94 6.77
N PHE A 30 -10.15 -6.64 5.94
CA PHE A 30 -9.25 -7.66 5.41
C PHE A 30 -7.77 -7.35 5.57
N ILE A 31 -7.42 -6.24 6.19
CA ILE A 31 -6.05 -5.98 6.67
C ILE A 31 -6.06 -6.16 8.18
N THR A 32 -5.41 -7.23 8.67
CA THR A 32 -5.41 -7.55 10.10
C THR A 32 -4.21 -6.97 10.83
N ASP A 33 -3.13 -6.68 10.10
CA ASP A 33 -1.91 -6.12 10.68
C ASP A 33 -1.09 -5.46 9.57
N TYR A 34 -0.25 -4.51 9.94
CA TYR A 34 0.66 -3.87 8.99
C TYR A 34 1.85 -3.24 9.71
N ASN A 35 2.95 -3.09 8.96
CA ASN A 35 4.11 -2.26 9.34
C ASN A 35 4.46 -1.33 8.19
N LEU A 36 4.63 -0.06 8.50
CA LEU A 36 4.95 0.97 7.51
C LEU A 36 6.34 1.53 7.82
N GLY A 37 7.25 1.41 6.86
CA GLY A 37 8.59 1.98 6.96
C GLY A 37 8.77 3.08 5.92
N ILE A 38 9.22 4.25 6.36
CA ILE A 38 9.52 5.36 5.46
C ILE A 38 11.01 5.35 5.19
N VAL A 39 11.39 5.04 3.93
CA VAL A 39 12.80 5.00 3.53
C VAL A 39 13.33 6.42 3.36
N ARG A 40 12.58 7.25 2.69
CA ARG A 40 12.85 8.68 2.44
C ARG A 40 11.59 9.33 1.87
N GLU A 41 11.60 10.62 1.68
CA GLU A 41 10.54 11.27 0.91
C GLU A 41 10.43 10.59 -0.46
N GLY A 42 9.23 10.15 -0.81
CA GLY A 42 8.97 9.48 -2.08
C GLY A 42 9.27 7.99 -2.13
N LYS A 43 9.65 7.36 -1.00
CA LYS A 43 9.83 5.90 -0.96
C LYS A 43 9.39 5.31 0.37
N VAL A 44 8.46 4.37 0.31
CA VAL A 44 7.84 3.73 1.47
C VAL A 44 7.81 2.23 1.28
N ILE A 45 8.01 1.48 2.36
CA ILE A 45 7.86 0.03 2.38
C ILE A 45 6.74 -0.30 3.34
N LEU A 46 5.73 -1.02 2.84
CA LEU A 46 4.57 -1.43 3.60
C LEU A 46 4.47 -2.96 3.61
N THR A 47 4.48 -3.56 4.80
CA THR A 47 4.18 -4.98 4.93
C THR A 47 2.82 -5.12 5.59
N MET A 48 2.01 -6.05 5.09
CA MET A 48 0.64 -6.24 5.55
C MET A 48 0.29 -7.71 5.68
N ASN A 49 -0.65 -7.99 6.57
CA ASN A 49 -1.32 -9.26 6.59
C ASN A 49 -2.73 -9.09 6.01
N ILE A 50 -2.95 -9.68 4.85
CA ILE A 50 -4.20 -9.54 4.09
C ILE A 50 -4.93 -10.88 4.08
N THR A 51 -6.21 -10.87 4.49
CA THR A 51 -7.05 -12.08 4.55
C THR A 51 -7.85 -12.31 3.27
N ASP A 52 -8.04 -11.28 2.44
CA ASP A 52 -8.78 -11.38 1.17
C ASP A 52 -8.06 -10.59 0.08
N LEU A 53 -7.26 -11.29 -0.71
CA LEU A 53 -6.46 -10.68 -1.78
C LEU A 53 -7.33 -10.09 -2.91
N ASN A 54 -8.49 -10.69 -3.17
CA ASN A 54 -9.39 -10.18 -4.21
C ASN A 54 -9.95 -8.81 -3.83
N LYS A 55 -10.37 -8.65 -2.58
CA LYS A 55 -10.84 -7.37 -2.07
C LYS A 55 -9.73 -6.32 -2.05
N MET A 56 -8.52 -6.72 -1.70
CA MET A 56 -7.38 -5.81 -1.74
C MET A 56 -7.10 -5.34 -3.15
N GLN A 57 -7.18 -6.23 -4.14
CA GLN A 57 -6.98 -5.87 -5.53
C GLN A 57 -8.04 -4.88 -6.02
N GLU A 58 -9.29 -5.03 -5.60
CA GLU A 58 -10.36 -4.08 -5.90
C GLU A 58 -10.03 -2.68 -5.35
N VAL A 59 -9.55 -2.60 -4.13
CA VAL A 59 -9.15 -1.32 -3.51
C VAL A 59 -7.98 -0.70 -4.29
N MET A 60 -6.96 -1.51 -4.61
CA MET A 60 -5.76 -1.04 -5.32
C MET A 60 -6.05 -0.60 -6.74
N SER A 61 -7.08 -1.13 -7.37
CA SER A 61 -7.48 -0.77 -8.73
C SER A 61 -8.65 0.22 -8.80
N SER A 62 -9.03 0.81 -7.67
CA SER A 62 -10.10 1.82 -7.63
C SER A 62 -9.69 3.08 -8.40
N ASP A 63 -10.68 3.86 -8.84
CA ASP A 63 -10.45 5.12 -9.55
C ASP A 63 -9.65 6.11 -8.70
N GLU A 64 -9.91 6.14 -7.40
CA GLU A 64 -9.18 7.00 -6.45
C GLU A 64 -7.70 6.65 -6.39
N MET A 65 -7.39 5.35 -6.34
CA MET A 65 -6.01 4.86 -6.32
C MET A 65 -5.29 5.16 -7.63
N LYS A 66 -5.96 4.94 -8.75
CA LYS A 66 -5.40 5.24 -10.07
C LYS A 66 -5.12 6.74 -10.21
N ALA A 67 -6.02 7.59 -9.74
CA ALA A 67 -5.84 9.04 -9.77
C ALA A 67 -4.62 9.46 -8.93
N TRP A 68 -4.45 8.87 -7.75
CA TRP A 68 -3.31 9.15 -6.88
C TRP A 68 -2.00 8.69 -7.54
N ASP A 69 -1.98 7.48 -8.10
CA ASP A 69 -0.81 6.94 -8.79
C ASP A 69 -0.38 7.82 -9.98
N GLU A 70 -1.34 8.30 -10.76
CA GLU A 70 -1.07 9.19 -11.88
C GLU A 70 -0.54 10.55 -11.40
N ARG A 71 -1.17 11.12 -10.37
CA ARG A 71 -0.78 12.42 -9.85
C ARG A 71 0.65 12.45 -9.33
N PHE A 72 1.08 11.38 -8.67
CA PHE A 72 2.39 11.30 -8.03
C PHE A 72 3.37 10.38 -8.77
N ASN A 73 3.02 9.92 -9.97
CA ASN A 73 3.83 8.98 -10.75
C ASN A 73 4.28 7.78 -9.90
N CYS A 74 3.34 7.21 -9.16
CA CYS A 74 3.64 6.12 -8.22
C CYS A 74 3.90 4.81 -8.95
N ILE A 75 4.98 4.15 -8.56
CA ILE A 75 5.31 2.80 -9.02
C ILE A 75 5.38 1.90 -7.80
N ASP A 76 4.55 0.86 -7.79
CA ASP A 76 4.51 -0.12 -6.73
C ASP A 76 5.16 -1.42 -7.18
N GLU A 77 6.05 -1.95 -6.33
CA GLU A 77 6.53 -3.32 -6.45
C GLU A 77 5.82 -4.13 -5.36
N ILE A 78 5.10 -5.17 -5.75
CA ILE A 78 4.29 -5.97 -4.83
C ILE A 78 4.87 -7.38 -4.75
N TYR A 79 5.15 -7.81 -3.54
CA TYR A 79 5.74 -9.13 -3.28
C TYR A 79 4.83 -9.94 -2.35
N SER A 80 4.70 -11.22 -2.62
CA SER A 80 4.12 -12.13 -1.63
C SER A 80 5.25 -12.63 -0.71
N LEU A 81 4.95 -12.71 0.57
CA LEU A 81 5.93 -13.13 1.58
C LEU A 81 5.55 -14.51 2.10
N ASP A 82 6.43 -15.49 1.91
CA ASP A 82 6.23 -16.84 2.41
C ASP A 82 7.10 -17.05 3.65
N LYS A 83 6.53 -17.71 4.64
CA LYS A 83 7.25 -18.08 5.85
C LYS A 83 8.23 -19.21 5.52
N MET A 84 9.49 -19.04 5.89
CA MET A 84 10.56 -19.98 5.53
C MET A 84 10.73 -21.16 6.51
N ASN A 85 10.06 -21.13 7.65
CA ASN A 85 10.18 -22.19 8.65
C ASN A 85 8.86 -22.57 9.31
#